data_d8782ef654956916769bae2623ca14ae
#
_entry.id   d8782ef654956916769bae2623ca14ae
#
_cell.length_a   1.000
_cell.length_b   1.000
_cell.length_c   1.000
_cell.angle_alpha   90.00
_cell.angle_beta   90.00
_cell.angle_gamma   90.00
#
_symmetry.space_group_name_H-M   'P 1'
#
loop_
_entity.id
_entity.type
_entity.pdbx_description
1 polymer ?
#
loop_
_entity_poly.entity_id
_entity_poly.type
_entity_poly.pdbx_seq_one_letter_code
_entity_poly.pdbx_strand_id
1 'polypeptide(L)'
;MKCLNYRGTRIRPYHLNLYRHYLYGMWSPALLASAVYGYFVLYPFVTKFPEEQTIDYAALLLPIGGLFLLLLLPLFICLWGRRHSFLNGGFFYRAYQRQMLARMLKSNGLYDKKERKSNERTTEKMIFPKVYYRNTKEILYLTVPTDGMKWHDRFEKIAKTFEEMYIADFINVQKEMGFTTYSLMIDVISKRIAISDCVATNGQVKLMDGVVWDYAEVPHMLITGGTGGGKTYLILTLIQALVKVGTV
;
A
#
# COMPACT_ATOMS: atom_id res chain seq x y z
N MET A 1 -19.01 19.12 -12.21
CA MET A 1 -18.09 18.99 -11.06
C MET A 1 -17.60 17.55 -10.88
N LYS A 2 -16.95 16.93 -11.87
CA LYS A 2 -16.44 15.53 -11.79
C LYS A 2 -14.90 15.43 -11.58
N CYS A 3 -14.18 16.52 -11.37
CA CYS A 3 -12.72 16.55 -11.56
C CYS A 3 -11.85 16.52 -10.31
N LEU A 4 -12.39 16.53 -9.10
CA LEU A 4 -11.55 16.72 -7.91
C LEU A 4 -10.92 15.43 -7.34
N ASN A 5 -11.43 14.25 -7.71
CA ASN A 5 -10.95 12.95 -7.15
C ASN A 5 -10.28 12.01 -8.16
N TYR A 6 -10.12 12.40 -9.43
CA TYR A 6 -9.54 11.47 -10.41
C TYR A 6 -8.04 11.22 -10.18
N ARG A 7 -7.30 12.19 -9.60
CA ARG A 7 -5.87 12.06 -9.25
C ARG A 7 -5.62 11.25 -7.97
N GLY A 8 -6.66 11.00 -7.17
CA GLY A 8 -6.58 10.23 -5.95
C GLY A 8 -6.26 11.06 -4.70
N THR A 9 -5.60 10.46 -3.71
CA THR A 9 -5.34 11.05 -2.39
C THR A 9 -4.10 11.94 -2.42
N ARG A 10 -4.23 13.22 -2.05
CA ARG A 10 -3.09 14.12 -1.90
C ARG A 10 -2.23 13.71 -0.71
N ILE A 11 -0.92 13.61 -0.93
CA ILE A 11 0.05 13.36 0.14
C ILE A 11 0.30 14.65 0.93
N ARG A 12 0.22 14.54 2.26
CA ARG A 12 0.40 15.64 3.22
C ARG A 12 1.38 15.23 4.32
N PRO A 13 1.98 16.16 5.06
CA PRO A 13 2.95 15.85 6.11
C PRO A 13 2.44 14.89 7.20
N TYR A 14 1.15 14.87 7.50
CA TYR A 14 0.59 13.93 8.48
C TYR A 14 0.74 12.46 8.05
N HIS A 15 0.89 12.17 6.75
CA HIS A 15 1.13 10.81 6.26
C HIS A 15 2.49 10.24 6.69
N LEU A 16 3.44 11.07 7.17
CA LEU A 16 4.72 10.60 7.71
C LEU A 16 4.55 9.60 8.85
N ASN A 17 3.52 9.78 9.68
CA ASN A 17 3.22 8.96 10.84
C ASN A 17 1.84 8.28 10.73
N LEU A 18 1.33 8.06 9.52
CA LEU A 18 -0.02 7.58 9.27
C LEU A 18 -0.31 6.27 10.02
N TYR A 19 0.63 5.35 10.03
CA TYR A 19 0.51 4.07 10.71
C TYR A 19 0.35 4.22 12.24
N ARG A 20 1.10 5.15 12.84
CA ARG A 20 0.98 5.47 14.27
C ARG A 20 -0.39 6.05 14.62
N HIS A 21 -0.94 6.93 13.76
CA HIS A 21 -2.26 7.50 13.97
C HIS A 21 -3.36 6.43 13.92
N TYR A 22 -3.24 5.44 13.03
CA TYR A 22 -4.17 4.32 13.00
C TYR A 22 -4.05 3.43 14.23
N LEU A 23 -2.83 3.17 14.71
CA LEU A 23 -2.62 2.46 15.98
C LEU A 23 -3.31 3.18 17.13
N TYR A 24 -3.06 4.47 17.30
CA TYR A 24 -3.68 5.24 18.38
C TYR A 24 -5.23 5.27 18.25
N GLY A 25 -5.74 5.39 17.02
CA GLY A 25 -7.19 5.31 16.77
C GLY A 25 -7.81 3.97 17.13
N MET A 26 -7.07 2.86 17.02
CA MET A 26 -7.54 1.53 17.42
C MET A 26 -7.43 1.31 18.95
N TRP A 27 -6.38 1.85 19.58
CA TRP A 27 -6.16 1.69 21.02
C TRP A 27 -7.09 2.56 21.86
N SER A 28 -7.51 3.74 21.35
CA SER A 28 -8.39 4.65 22.12
C SER A 28 -9.72 4.02 22.55
N PRO A 29 -10.51 3.33 21.69
CA PRO A 29 -11.74 2.68 22.13
C PRO A 29 -11.47 1.47 23.04
N ALA A 30 -10.35 0.75 22.85
CA ALA A 30 -10.00 -0.37 23.73
C ALA A 30 -9.63 0.10 25.15
N LEU A 31 -8.93 1.23 25.28
CA LEU A 31 -8.64 1.84 26.58
C LEU A 31 -9.91 2.35 27.27
N LEU A 32 -10.84 2.95 26.52
CA LEU A 32 -12.14 3.34 27.06
C LEU A 32 -12.93 2.13 27.54
N ALA A 33 -13.01 1.07 26.72
CA ALA A 33 -13.70 -0.16 27.10
C ALA A 33 -13.05 -0.83 28.32
N SER A 34 -11.72 -0.83 28.43
CA SER A 34 -11.02 -1.37 29.59
C SER A 34 -11.26 -0.55 30.87
N ALA A 35 -11.38 0.77 30.75
CA ALA A 35 -11.70 1.65 31.88
C ALA A 35 -13.15 1.40 32.37
N VAL A 36 -14.10 1.30 31.45
CA VAL A 36 -15.50 0.98 31.77
C VAL A 36 -15.60 -0.42 32.41
N TYR A 37 -14.92 -1.41 31.86
CA TYR A 37 -14.88 -2.76 32.42
C TYR A 37 -14.25 -2.77 33.81
N GLY A 38 -13.14 -2.05 34.00
CA GLY A 38 -12.51 -1.89 35.32
C GLY A 38 -13.45 -1.27 36.36
N TYR A 39 -14.19 -0.25 35.96
CA TYR A 39 -15.16 0.39 36.87
C TYR A 39 -16.33 -0.51 37.22
N PHE A 40 -16.96 -1.19 36.28
CA PHE A 40 -18.17 -1.98 36.52
C PHE A 40 -17.89 -3.39 37.06
N VAL A 41 -16.75 -3.99 36.71
CA VAL A 41 -16.45 -5.39 37.06
C VAL A 41 -15.36 -5.50 38.14
N LEU A 42 -14.21 -4.82 37.94
CA LEU A 42 -13.08 -4.93 38.88
C LEU A 42 -13.31 -4.13 40.17
N TYR A 43 -13.83 -2.90 40.08
CA TYR A 43 -14.02 -2.06 41.27
C TYR A 43 -14.95 -2.70 42.32
N PRO A 44 -16.18 -3.18 42.02
CA PRO A 44 -17.02 -3.83 42.97
C PRO A 44 -16.45 -5.16 43.48
N PHE A 45 -15.65 -5.83 42.67
CA PHE A 45 -15.00 -7.07 43.08
C PHE A 45 -13.90 -6.78 44.13
N VAL A 46 -13.04 -5.78 43.88
CA VAL A 46 -11.99 -5.38 44.82
C VAL A 46 -12.53 -4.82 46.12
N THR A 47 -13.64 -4.09 46.10
CA THR A 47 -14.24 -3.51 47.31
C THR A 47 -14.91 -4.54 48.25
N LYS A 48 -15.31 -5.70 47.74
CA LYS A 48 -15.86 -6.81 48.52
C LYS A 48 -14.79 -7.67 49.20
N PHE A 49 -13.53 -7.61 48.76
CA PHE A 49 -12.41 -8.42 49.28
C PHE A 49 -12.09 -8.24 50.77
N PRO A 50 -12.21 -7.05 51.38
CA PRO A 50 -11.88 -6.87 52.81
C PRO A 50 -12.80 -7.62 53.78
N GLU A 51 -13.96 -8.07 53.33
CA GLU A 51 -14.95 -8.74 54.21
C GLU A 51 -14.83 -10.27 54.25
N GLU A 52 -14.15 -10.88 53.26
CA GLU A 52 -13.97 -12.34 53.18
C GLU A 52 -12.53 -12.73 53.58
N GLN A 53 -12.42 -13.56 54.64
CA GLN A 53 -11.11 -14.01 55.16
C GLN A 53 -10.35 -15.00 54.24
N THR A 54 -10.96 -15.50 53.20
CA THR A 54 -10.33 -16.42 52.24
C THR A 54 -10.37 -15.85 50.82
N ILE A 55 -9.20 -15.54 50.26
CA ILE A 55 -9.08 -15.06 48.90
C ILE A 55 -9.25 -16.23 47.92
N ASP A 56 -10.36 -16.26 47.19
CA ASP A 56 -10.54 -17.19 46.09
C ASP A 56 -9.81 -16.66 44.83
N TYR A 57 -8.57 -17.13 44.69
CA TYR A 57 -7.72 -16.74 43.53
C TYR A 57 -8.33 -17.12 42.19
N ALA A 58 -9.16 -18.18 42.14
CA ALA A 58 -9.81 -18.59 40.89
C ALA A 58 -10.88 -17.58 40.46
N ALA A 59 -11.60 -17.00 41.40
CA ALA A 59 -12.60 -15.94 41.11
C ALA A 59 -11.94 -14.63 40.62
N LEU A 60 -10.69 -14.36 41.02
CA LEU A 60 -9.94 -13.17 40.65
C LEU A 60 -9.33 -13.31 39.24
N LEU A 61 -9.00 -14.53 38.81
CA LEU A 61 -8.43 -14.82 37.49
C LEU A 61 -9.38 -14.43 36.33
N LEU A 62 -10.68 -14.63 36.50
CA LEU A 62 -11.68 -14.38 35.45
C LEU A 62 -11.81 -12.88 35.09
N PRO A 63 -12.00 -11.92 36.00
CA PRO A 63 -12.07 -10.50 35.67
C PRO A 63 -10.73 -9.92 35.20
N ILE A 64 -9.60 -10.38 35.74
CA ILE A 64 -8.27 -9.95 35.27
C ILE A 64 -7.99 -10.50 33.87
N GLY A 65 -8.33 -11.76 33.58
CA GLY A 65 -8.23 -12.37 32.27
C GLY A 65 -9.06 -11.64 31.22
N GLY A 66 -10.27 -11.21 31.56
CA GLY A 66 -11.13 -10.39 30.70
C GLY A 66 -10.51 -9.03 30.36
N LEU A 67 -9.92 -8.34 31.34
CA LEU A 67 -9.21 -7.07 31.11
C LEU A 67 -8.00 -7.27 30.18
N PHE A 68 -7.22 -8.31 30.41
CA PHE A 68 -6.05 -8.64 29.60
C PHE A 68 -6.44 -8.96 28.15
N LEU A 69 -7.51 -9.71 27.95
CA LEU A 69 -8.05 -10.03 26.64
C LEU A 69 -8.53 -8.78 25.90
N LEU A 70 -9.22 -7.85 26.58
CA LEU A 70 -9.65 -6.56 26.03
C LEU A 70 -8.47 -5.70 25.56
N LEU A 71 -7.36 -5.71 26.30
CA LEU A 71 -6.14 -4.98 25.94
C LEU A 71 -5.37 -5.65 24.81
N LEU A 72 -5.38 -6.97 24.69
CA LEU A 72 -4.70 -7.70 23.61
C LEU A 72 -5.46 -7.70 22.28
N LEU A 73 -6.78 -7.55 22.33
CA LEU A 73 -7.65 -7.59 21.14
C LEU A 73 -7.25 -6.61 20.05
N PRO A 74 -6.97 -5.32 20.30
CA PRO A 74 -6.51 -4.39 19.26
C PRO A 74 -5.14 -4.77 18.67
N LEU A 75 -4.25 -5.35 19.48
CA LEU A 75 -2.97 -5.86 18.99
C LEU A 75 -3.19 -7.02 18.02
N PHE A 76 -4.03 -7.97 18.36
CA PHE A 76 -4.36 -9.11 17.50
C PHE A 76 -5.03 -8.67 16.21
N ILE A 77 -6.01 -7.75 16.26
CA ILE A 77 -6.66 -7.19 15.08
C ILE A 77 -5.64 -6.46 14.19
N CYS A 78 -4.70 -5.72 14.78
CA CYS A 78 -3.67 -5.00 14.04
C CYS A 78 -2.70 -5.96 13.33
N LEU A 79 -2.24 -7.00 14.00
CA LEU A 79 -1.33 -8.00 13.43
C LEU A 79 -2.02 -8.81 12.32
N TRP A 80 -3.23 -9.27 12.57
CA TRP A 80 -4.03 -10.02 11.60
C TRP A 80 -4.40 -9.14 10.39
N GLY A 81 -4.89 -7.93 10.63
CA GLY A 81 -5.24 -6.98 9.59
C GLY A 81 -4.02 -6.55 8.76
N ARG A 82 -2.86 -6.38 9.39
CA ARG A 82 -1.59 -6.13 8.69
C ARG A 82 -1.26 -7.29 7.75
N ARG A 83 -1.25 -8.52 8.25
CA ARG A 83 -0.93 -9.72 7.45
C ARG A 83 -1.89 -9.88 6.27
N HIS A 84 -3.18 -9.85 6.53
CA HIS A 84 -4.22 -9.98 5.50
C HIS A 84 -4.21 -8.84 4.48
N SER A 85 -3.99 -7.61 4.92
CA SER A 85 -3.96 -6.43 4.06
C SER A 85 -2.72 -6.40 3.16
N PHE A 86 -1.57 -6.89 3.61
CA PHE A 86 -0.38 -7.01 2.77
C PHE A 86 -0.57 -8.05 1.66
N LEU A 87 -1.27 -9.15 1.94
CA LEU A 87 -1.55 -10.18 0.93
C LEU A 87 -2.55 -9.73 -0.14
N ASN A 88 -3.54 -8.91 0.23
CA ASN A 88 -4.67 -8.56 -0.65
C ASN A 88 -4.70 -7.09 -1.10
N GLY A 89 -3.61 -6.34 -0.93
CA GLY A 89 -3.56 -4.92 -1.32
C GLY A 89 -4.56 -4.03 -0.54
N GLY A 90 -4.90 -4.41 0.70
CA GLY A 90 -5.94 -3.78 1.51
C GLY A 90 -5.56 -2.40 2.08
N PHE A 91 -6.35 -1.95 3.05
CA PHE A 91 -6.23 -0.63 3.66
C PHE A 91 -4.85 -0.34 4.28
N PHE A 92 -4.29 -1.28 5.05
CA PHE A 92 -2.97 -1.10 5.69
C PHE A 92 -1.83 -1.05 4.66
N TYR A 93 -1.92 -1.83 3.59
CA TYR A 93 -0.96 -1.78 2.49
C TYR A 93 -0.95 -0.42 1.79
N ARG A 94 -2.14 0.12 1.46
CA ARG A 94 -2.26 1.47 0.88
C ARG A 94 -1.80 2.57 1.84
N ALA A 95 -2.03 2.40 3.14
CA ALA A 95 -1.54 3.32 4.17
C ALA A 95 0.00 3.29 4.24
N TYR A 96 0.60 2.10 4.19
CA TYR A 96 2.05 1.93 4.14
C TYR A 96 2.66 2.58 2.90
N GLN A 97 2.10 2.35 1.72
CA GLN A 97 2.58 2.96 0.47
C GLN A 97 2.53 4.49 0.53
N ARG A 98 1.44 5.09 1.06
CA ARG A 98 1.34 6.54 1.26
C ARG A 98 2.36 7.06 2.26
N GLN A 99 2.62 6.33 3.33
CA GLN A 99 3.64 6.71 4.32
C GLN A 99 5.04 6.64 3.71
N MET A 100 5.33 5.63 2.91
CA MET A 100 6.60 5.48 2.20
C MET A 100 6.84 6.65 1.24
N LEU A 101 5.82 7.04 0.46
CA LEU A 101 5.88 8.22 -0.41
C LEU A 101 6.11 9.52 0.37
N ALA A 102 5.43 9.70 1.50
CA ALA A 102 5.63 10.88 2.35
C ALA A 102 7.06 10.93 2.95
N ARG A 103 7.62 9.79 3.35
CA ARG A 103 8.99 9.69 3.84
C ARG A 103 10.01 10.00 2.74
N MET A 104 9.77 9.49 1.52
CA MET A 104 10.61 9.78 0.36
C MET A 104 10.62 11.28 0.05
N LEU A 105 9.46 11.94 0.04
CA LEU A 105 9.37 13.40 -0.16
C LEU A 105 10.17 14.15 0.90
N LYS A 106 10.12 13.71 2.16
CA LYS A 106 10.90 14.32 3.25
C LYS A 106 12.40 14.07 3.10
N SER A 107 12.85 12.85 2.82
CA SER A 107 14.26 12.49 2.70
C SER A 107 14.96 13.20 1.53
N ASN A 108 14.24 13.37 0.41
CA ASN A 108 14.73 14.09 -0.76
C ASN A 108 14.60 15.62 -0.64
N GLY A 109 14.16 16.13 0.51
CA GLY A 109 14.00 17.57 0.72
C GLY A 109 12.93 18.23 -0.16
N LEU A 110 11.94 17.44 -0.66
CA LEU A 110 10.84 17.90 -1.51
C LEU A 110 9.71 18.47 -0.65
N TYR A 111 10.01 19.52 0.10
CA TYR A 111 9.06 20.22 0.95
C TYR A 111 9.45 21.68 1.14
N ASP A 112 8.46 22.51 1.41
CA ASP A 112 8.64 23.90 1.82
C ASP A 112 8.43 24.04 3.33
N LYS A 113 9.18 24.93 3.94
CA LYS A 113 9.00 25.33 5.33
C LYS A 113 8.26 26.65 5.36
N LYS A 114 7.13 26.70 6.03
CA LYS A 114 6.39 27.94 6.29
C LYS A 114 6.44 28.26 7.77
N GLU A 115 7.03 29.37 8.10
CA GLU A 115 7.01 29.89 9.45
C GLU A 115 5.61 30.37 9.81
N ARG A 116 5.11 29.94 10.94
CA ARG A 116 3.89 30.45 11.54
C ARG A 116 4.26 31.11 12.87
N LYS A 117 4.20 32.42 12.87
CA LYS A 117 4.31 33.21 14.11
C LYS A 117 2.97 33.10 14.84
N SER A 118 2.96 32.56 16.04
CA SER A 118 1.82 32.56 16.95
C SER A 118 2.36 32.91 18.32
N ASN A 119 1.93 34.08 18.85
CA ASN A 119 2.26 34.61 20.17
C ASN A 119 3.53 33.99 20.79
N GLU A 120 4.70 34.59 20.55
CA GLU A 120 6.03 34.25 21.12
C GLU A 120 6.71 32.95 20.70
N ARG A 121 6.02 32.06 19.95
CA ARG A 121 6.65 30.83 19.41
C ARG A 121 6.59 30.78 17.89
N THR A 122 7.74 30.72 17.27
CA THR A 122 7.87 30.48 15.83
C THR A 122 7.84 28.96 15.60
N THR A 123 6.77 28.47 15.01
CA THR A 123 6.65 27.05 14.63
C THR A 123 6.83 26.89 13.12
N GLU A 124 7.80 26.08 12.72
CA GLU A 124 8.00 25.72 11.32
C GLU A 124 6.99 24.64 10.90
N LYS A 125 6.16 24.96 9.92
CA LYS A 125 5.23 24.00 9.33
C LYS A 125 5.79 23.50 8.00
N MET A 126 5.98 22.19 7.90
CA MET A 126 6.35 21.52 6.66
C MET A 126 5.15 21.43 5.70
N ILE A 127 5.36 21.77 4.43
CA ILE A 127 4.33 21.69 3.37
C ILE A 127 4.90 20.88 2.22
N PHE A 128 4.22 19.79 1.86
CA PHE A 128 4.56 19.01 0.67
C PHE A 128 3.96 19.62 -0.59
N PRO A 129 4.64 19.50 -1.75
CA PRO A 129 4.07 19.83 -3.05
C PRO A 129 2.79 19.01 -3.31
N LYS A 130 2.05 19.35 -4.35
CA LYS A 130 0.76 18.69 -4.69
C LYS A 130 1.00 17.32 -5.34
N VAL A 131 1.52 16.37 -4.57
CA VAL A 131 1.69 14.97 -5.00
C VAL A 131 0.45 14.18 -4.66
N TYR A 132 -0.04 13.39 -5.61
CA TYR A 132 -1.23 12.57 -5.46
C TYR A 132 -0.88 11.10 -5.66
N TYR A 133 -1.57 10.25 -4.91
CA TYR A 133 -1.44 8.82 -4.89
C TYR A 133 -2.80 8.18 -5.16
N ARG A 134 -2.87 7.31 -6.16
CA ARG A 134 -4.03 6.49 -6.46
C ARG A 134 -3.56 5.06 -6.76
N ASN A 135 -4.06 4.10 -6.01
CA ASN A 135 -3.80 2.70 -6.23
C ASN A 135 -5.08 2.01 -6.69
N THR A 136 -5.06 1.45 -7.87
CA THR A 136 -6.00 0.45 -8.37
C THR A 136 -5.37 -0.92 -8.07
N LYS A 137 -6.12 -2.02 -8.09
CA LYS A 137 -5.60 -3.34 -7.68
C LYS A 137 -4.26 -3.71 -8.32
N GLU A 138 -3.99 -3.26 -9.54
CA GLU A 138 -2.84 -3.65 -10.35
C GLU A 138 -1.89 -2.49 -10.68
N ILE A 139 -2.43 -1.28 -10.76
CA ILE A 139 -1.69 -0.11 -11.22
C ILE A 139 -1.69 0.97 -10.15
N LEU A 140 -0.48 1.43 -9.85
CA LEU A 140 -0.22 2.58 -9.00
C LEU A 140 -0.04 3.82 -9.87
N TYR A 141 -0.83 4.84 -9.62
CA TYR A 141 -0.74 6.15 -10.27
C TYR A 141 -0.14 7.15 -9.29
N LEU A 142 0.98 7.73 -9.66
CA LEU A 142 1.65 8.79 -8.91
C LEU A 142 1.63 10.07 -9.75
N THR A 143 0.86 11.06 -9.31
CA THR A 143 0.77 12.36 -10.00
C THR A 143 1.59 13.39 -9.25
N VAL A 144 2.58 13.96 -9.91
CA VAL A 144 3.50 14.96 -9.36
C VAL A 144 3.37 16.28 -10.09
N PRO A 145 3.62 17.44 -9.44
CA PRO A 145 3.58 18.72 -10.10
C PRO A 145 4.80 18.92 -11.00
N THR A 146 4.56 19.22 -12.26
CA THR A 146 5.55 19.57 -13.29
C THR A 146 5.15 20.89 -13.96
N ASP A 147 4.92 21.88 -13.14
CA ASP A 147 4.40 23.21 -13.52
C ASP A 147 5.51 24.24 -13.81
N GLY A 148 6.76 23.80 -13.98
CA GLY A 148 7.91 24.68 -14.17
C GLY A 148 8.40 25.39 -12.90
N MET A 149 7.81 25.06 -11.73
CA MET A 149 8.21 25.66 -10.46
C MET A 149 9.37 24.92 -9.80
N LYS A 150 9.73 25.34 -8.59
CA LYS A 150 10.89 24.90 -7.76
C LYS A 150 11.23 23.41 -7.83
N TRP A 151 10.27 22.52 -7.99
CA TRP A 151 10.47 21.07 -7.91
C TRP A 151 10.36 20.35 -9.25
N HIS A 152 10.13 21.10 -10.36
CA HIS A 152 9.89 20.53 -11.70
C HIS A 152 10.95 19.53 -12.12
N ASP A 153 12.22 19.96 -12.20
CA ASP A 153 13.35 19.13 -12.67
C ASP A 153 13.60 17.93 -11.77
N ARG A 154 13.36 18.08 -10.47
CA ARG A 154 13.51 16.97 -9.52
C ARG A 154 12.43 15.92 -9.71
N PHE A 155 11.20 16.32 -9.96
CA PHE A 155 10.11 15.40 -10.22
C PHE A 155 10.19 14.72 -11.59
N GLU A 156 10.80 15.35 -12.58
CA GLU A 156 11.02 14.73 -13.89
C GLU A 156 12.04 13.58 -13.79
N LYS A 157 13.04 13.70 -12.93
CA LYS A 157 14.09 12.69 -12.72
C LYS A 157 13.70 11.57 -11.72
N ILE A 158 12.55 11.69 -11.05
CA ILE A 158 12.20 10.81 -9.92
C ILE A 158 11.56 9.49 -10.35
N ALA A 159 11.25 9.29 -11.63
CA ALA A 159 10.55 8.10 -12.13
C ALA A 159 11.23 6.79 -11.70
N LYS A 160 12.55 6.70 -11.87
CA LYS A 160 13.35 5.53 -11.47
C LYS A 160 13.28 5.26 -9.96
N THR A 161 13.27 6.30 -9.14
CA THR A 161 13.12 6.17 -7.69
C THR A 161 11.76 5.58 -7.31
N PHE A 162 10.71 5.86 -8.08
CA PHE A 162 9.39 5.26 -7.85
C PHE A 162 9.39 3.76 -8.18
N GLU A 163 10.03 3.33 -9.26
CA GLU A 163 10.18 1.91 -9.61
C GLU A 163 10.90 1.15 -8.50
N GLU A 164 12.04 1.64 -8.06
CA GLU A 164 12.85 1.03 -7.00
C GLU A 164 12.08 1.00 -5.66
N MET A 165 11.40 2.10 -5.31
CA MET A 165 10.69 2.23 -4.03
C MET A 165 9.48 1.30 -3.92
N TYR A 166 8.73 1.12 -5.01
CA TYR A 166 7.52 0.29 -5.01
C TYR A 166 7.74 -1.12 -5.56
N ILE A 167 8.96 -1.44 -6.03
CA ILE A 167 9.28 -2.70 -6.71
C ILE A 167 8.26 -2.94 -7.83
N ALA A 168 8.10 -1.94 -8.69
CA ALA A 168 7.05 -1.87 -9.68
C ALA A 168 7.65 -1.54 -11.05
N ASP A 169 7.11 -2.13 -12.11
CA ASP A 169 7.54 -1.84 -13.47
C ASP A 169 6.78 -0.62 -14.01
N PHE A 170 7.51 0.22 -14.71
CA PHE A 170 6.98 1.41 -15.34
C PHE A 170 6.13 1.06 -16.57
N ILE A 171 4.90 1.57 -16.65
CA ILE A 171 4.00 1.35 -17.79
C ILE A 171 4.00 2.55 -18.71
N ASN A 172 3.67 3.72 -18.20
CA ASN A 172 3.43 4.91 -19.00
C ASN A 172 3.58 6.20 -18.21
N VAL A 173 3.88 7.29 -18.93
CA VAL A 173 3.88 8.68 -18.43
C VAL A 173 2.80 9.47 -19.15
N GLN A 174 1.87 10.04 -18.43
CA GLN A 174 0.88 10.96 -18.96
C GLN A 174 1.21 12.37 -18.48
N LYS A 175 1.57 13.25 -19.42
CA LYS A 175 1.81 14.66 -19.13
C LYS A 175 0.51 15.43 -19.31
N GLU A 176 0.09 16.14 -18.26
CA GLU A 176 -1.06 17.04 -18.24
C GLU A 176 -0.58 18.44 -17.91
N MET A 177 -1.43 19.44 -18.13
CA MET A 177 -1.09 20.83 -17.78
C MET A 177 -0.75 20.95 -16.29
N GLY A 178 0.53 21.23 -16.00
CA GLY A 178 1.08 21.40 -14.65
C GLY A 178 1.27 20.13 -13.82
N PHE A 179 1.03 18.94 -14.39
CA PHE A 179 1.20 17.67 -13.70
C PHE A 179 1.69 16.56 -14.62
N THR A 180 2.47 15.66 -14.07
CA THR A 180 2.86 14.40 -14.73
C THR A 180 2.39 13.23 -13.88
N THR A 181 1.69 12.28 -14.52
CA THR A 181 1.20 11.06 -13.89
C THR A 181 2.04 9.88 -14.35
N TYR A 182 2.71 9.23 -13.42
CA TYR A 182 3.45 7.99 -13.61
C TYR A 182 2.55 6.82 -13.31
N SER A 183 2.42 5.89 -14.25
CA SER A 183 1.68 4.63 -14.11
C SER A 183 2.67 3.50 -13.91
N LEU A 184 2.59 2.82 -12.77
CA LEU A 184 3.48 1.75 -12.33
C LEU A 184 2.67 0.49 -12.10
N MET A 185 3.11 -0.65 -12.62
CA MET A 185 2.49 -1.95 -12.37
C MET A 185 3.11 -2.57 -11.11
N ILE A 186 2.29 -2.74 -10.09
CA ILE A 186 2.68 -3.41 -8.85
C ILE A 186 2.53 -4.91 -9.04
N ASP A 187 3.49 -5.68 -8.48
CA ASP A 187 3.38 -7.13 -8.38
C ASP A 187 3.45 -7.87 -9.73
N VAL A 188 4.35 -7.40 -10.61
CA VAL A 188 4.63 -8.06 -11.90
C VAL A 188 5.14 -9.49 -11.71
N ILE A 189 5.86 -9.75 -10.61
CA ILE A 189 6.48 -11.05 -10.36
C ILE A 189 5.41 -12.12 -10.07
N SER A 190 4.35 -11.79 -9.34
CA SER A 190 3.27 -12.74 -9.02
C SER A 190 2.42 -13.11 -10.24
N LYS A 191 2.44 -12.27 -11.28
CA LYS A 191 1.69 -12.49 -12.52
C LYS A 191 2.50 -13.22 -13.59
N ARG A 192 3.81 -13.40 -13.39
CA ARG A 192 4.63 -14.20 -14.28
C ARG A 192 4.22 -15.66 -14.15
N ILE A 193 3.86 -16.26 -15.27
CA ILE A 193 3.63 -17.70 -15.33
C ILE A 193 4.95 -18.43 -15.54
N ALA A 194 5.06 -19.64 -14.99
CA ALA A 194 6.18 -20.51 -15.30
C ALA A 194 6.09 -20.98 -16.76
N ILE A 195 7.22 -21.37 -17.36
CA ILE A 195 7.24 -21.90 -18.74
C ILE A 195 6.29 -23.10 -18.87
N SER A 196 6.25 -23.94 -17.84
CA SER A 196 5.34 -25.09 -17.76
C SER A 196 3.87 -24.73 -17.91
N ASP A 197 3.50 -23.52 -17.48
CA ASP A 197 2.13 -23.02 -17.43
C ASP A 197 1.75 -22.22 -18.68
N CYS A 198 2.72 -21.98 -19.57
CA CYS A 198 2.50 -21.43 -20.90
C CYS A 198 1.98 -22.56 -21.80
N VAL A 199 0.67 -22.75 -21.80
CA VAL A 199 0.01 -23.80 -22.58
C VAL A 199 -0.83 -23.15 -23.68
N ALA A 200 -0.69 -23.67 -24.89
CA ALA A 200 -1.57 -23.32 -26.00
C ALA A 200 -2.81 -24.24 -25.97
N THR A 201 -3.98 -23.67 -26.04
CA THR A 201 -5.25 -24.40 -26.10
C THR A 201 -6.25 -23.65 -26.97
N ASN A 202 -6.94 -24.38 -27.85
CA ASN A 202 -8.05 -23.85 -28.67
C ASN A 202 -7.71 -22.55 -29.46
N GLY A 203 -6.51 -22.46 -30.04
CA GLY A 203 -6.11 -21.26 -30.79
C GLY A 203 -5.58 -20.11 -29.93
N GLN A 204 -5.44 -20.30 -28.62
CA GLN A 204 -4.99 -19.27 -27.68
C GLN A 204 -3.79 -19.71 -26.86
N VAL A 205 -2.88 -18.78 -26.55
CA VAL A 205 -1.74 -18.99 -25.64
C VAL A 205 -1.84 -18.02 -24.48
N LYS A 206 -1.83 -18.54 -23.27
CA LYS A 206 -1.74 -17.71 -22.05
C LYS A 206 -0.29 -17.23 -21.89
N LEU A 207 -0.06 -15.92 -22.09
CA LEU A 207 1.26 -15.30 -21.97
C LEU A 207 1.58 -14.88 -20.55
N MET A 208 0.57 -14.44 -19.81
CA MET A 208 0.65 -13.96 -18.46
C MET A 208 -0.73 -14.06 -17.81
N ASP A 209 -0.83 -13.93 -16.49
CA ASP A 209 -2.14 -13.89 -15.85
C ASP A 209 -2.94 -12.67 -16.34
N GLY A 210 -4.12 -12.94 -16.92
CA GLY A 210 -4.96 -11.91 -17.56
C GLY A 210 -4.52 -11.48 -18.97
N VAL A 211 -3.45 -12.06 -19.56
CA VAL A 211 -3.00 -11.76 -20.92
C VAL A 211 -2.98 -13.04 -21.75
N VAL A 212 -3.84 -13.08 -22.76
CA VAL A 212 -3.97 -14.21 -23.69
C VAL A 212 -3.71 -13.71 -25.11
N TRP A 213 -2.92 -14.45 -25.86
CA TRP A 213 -2.74 -14.24 -27.29
C TRP A 213 -3.60 -15.22 -28.07
N ASP A 214 -4.53 -14.71 -28.83
CA ASP A 214 -5.34 -15.49 -29.77
C ASP A 214 -4.62 -15.57 -31.12
N TYR A 215 -3.85 -16.63 -31.33
CA TYR A 215 -3.10 -16.83 -32.55
C TYR A 215 -3.97 -17.35 -33.72
N ALA A 216 -5.18 -17.81 -33.43
CA ALA A 216 -6.12 -18.22 -34.47
C ALA A 216 -6.76 -17.00 -35.16
N GLU A 217 -7.12 -15.97 -34.39
CA GLU A 217 -7.69 -14.73 -34.94
C GLU A 217 -6.63 -13.72 -35.33
N VAL A 218 -5.56 -13.59 -34.54
CA VAL A 218 -4.49 -12.59 -34.71
C VAL A 218 -3.13 -13.30 -34.76
N PRO A 219 -2.74 -13.88 -35.91
CA PRO A 219 -1.54 -14.72 -36.04
C PRO A 219 -0.22 -13.93 -35.94
N HIS A 220 -0.26 -12.61 -36.04
CA HIS A 220 0.92 -11.76 -36.01
C HIS A 220 1.14 -11.13 -34.63
N MET A 221 2.35 -11.27 -34.08
CA MET A 221 2.77 -10.67 -32.84
C MET A 221 4.05 -9.87 -33.01
N LEU A 222 4.09 -8.64 -32.52
CA LEU A 222 5.29 -7.83 -32.46
C LEU A 222 5.93 -7.94 -31.06
N ILE A 223 7.15 -8.49 -30.99
CA ILE A 223 7.93 -8.59 -29.76
C ILE A 223 9.06 -7.60 -29.80
N THR A 224 9.01 -6.59 -28.94
CA THR A 224 10.05 -5.55 -28.84
C THR A 224 10.71 -5.58 -27.45
N GLY A 225 11.91 -5.07 -27.35
CA GLY A 225 12.63 -4.97 -26.07
C GLY A 225 14.13 -4.76 -26.27
N GLY A 226 14.82 -4.25 -25.25
CA GLY A 226 16.27 -4.06 -25.23
C GLY A 226 17.06 -5.35 -25.23
N THR A 227 18.37 -5.24 -25.41
CA THR A 227 19.31 -6.37 -25.29
C THR A 227 19.24 -6.95 -23.86
N GLY A 228 19.14 -8.27 -23.74
CA GLY A 228 18.95 -8.94 -22.44
C GLY A 228 17.52 -8.93 -21.91
N GLY A 229 16.54 -8.33 -22.60
CA GLY A 229 15.14 -8.25 -22.18
C GLY A 229 14.32 -9.55 -22.29
N GLY A 230 14.96 -10.70 -22.53
CA GLY A 230 14.28 -12.00 -22.54
C GLY A 230 13.50 -12.33 -23.81
N LYS A 231 13.64 -11.54 -24.92
CA LYS A 231 12.92 -11.77 -26.19
C LYS A 231 13.09 -13.19 -26.72
N THR A 232 14.34 -13.65 -26.82
CA THR A 232 14.67 -14.99 -27.33
C THR A 232 14.05 -16.08 -26.46
N TYR A 233 14.07 -15.88 -25.15
CA TYR A 233 13.47 -16.79 -24.18
C TYR A 233 11.95 -16.90 -24.36
N LEU A 234 11.26 -15.75 -24.51
CA LEU A 234 9.82 -15.72 -24.78
C LEU A 234 9.48 -16.43 -26.11
N ILE A 235 10.24 -16.17 -27.18
CA ILE A 235 10.02 -16.81 -28.49
C ILE A 235 10.17 -18.32 -28.36
N LEU A 236 11.22 -18.82 -27.70
CA LEU A 236 11.41 -20.26 -27.48
C LEU A 236 10.27 -20.87 -26.67
N THR A 237 9.78 -20.17 -25.66
CA THR A 237 8.63 -20.62 -24.85
C THR A 237 7.36 -20.71 -25.70
N LEU A 238 7.10 -19.72 -26.56
CA LEU A 238 5.97 -19.73 -27.48
C LEU A 238 6.05 -20.88 -28.48
N ILE A 239 7.22 -21.09 -29.12
CA ILE A 239 7.45 -22.20 -30.04
C ILE A 239 7.17 -23.54 -29.31
N GLN A 240 7.70 -23.71 -28.09
CA GLN A 240 7.48 -24.91 -27.32
C GLN A 240 5.98 -25.15 -26.99
N ALA A 241 5.25 -24.08 -26.67
CA ALA A 241 3.81 -24.17 -26.38
C ALA A 241 3.00 -24.54 -27.63
N LEU A 242 3.33 -23.95 -28.79
CA LEU A 242 2.64 -24.22 -30.06
C LEU A 242 2.96 -25.61 -30.63
N VAL A 243 4.22 -26.05 -30.54
CA VAL A 243 4.62 -27.40 -30.99
C VAL A 243 3.89 -28.50 -30.20
N LYS A 244 3.70 -28.31 -28.90
CA LYS A 244 2.94 -29.28 -28.07
C LYS A 244 1.51 -29.47 -28.51
N VAL A 245 0.90 -28.51 -29.16
CA VAL A 245 -0.50 -28.57 -29.67
C VAL A 245 -0.56 -29.02 -31.14
N GLY A 246 0.60 -29.18 -31.80
CA GLY A 246 0.66 -29.61 -33.20
C GLY A 246 0.22 -28.53 -34.19
N THR A 247 0.36 -27.28 -33.85
CA THR A 247 0.03 -26.11 -34.71
C THR A 247 1.19 -25.64 -35.56
N VAL A 248 2.34 -26.31 -35.53
CA VAL A 248 3.52 -26.06 -36.36
C VAL A 248 3.85 -27.27 -37.19
#